data_ad410aab8e5f5b6bbb4a99322acb4ff6
#
_entry.id   ad410aab8e5f5b6bbb4a99322acb4ff6
#
_cell.length_a   1.000
_cell.length_b   1.000
_cell.length_c   1.000
_cell.angle_alpha   90.00
_cell.angle_beta   90.00
_cell.angle_gamma   90.00
#
_symmetry.space_group_name_H-M   'P 1'
#
loop_
_entity.id
_entity.type
_entity.pdbx_description
1 polymer ?
#
loop_
_entity_poly.entity_id
_entity_poly.type
_entity_poly.pdbx_seq_one_letter_code
_entity_poly.pdbx_strand_id
1 'polypeptide(L)'
;PDLLVHRLVREYDKANSEKVEHFAQIIPEIASQTSSLERRAIDAERVVEAMKKAEYMEEYVGQEFTGVVSSVVKFGLFVELPNTIEGLIHMTTLPEFYQFNERTLSLQGEKSGKVFRVGQSIKVKVLKADKETGDIDFAYLPSDFDIIEKLSRSKKEKPRPSRRSGDSKTKANKRSKQSALSQKKKKKPFYKEAVKKGGKHGKGPRKRRRSK
;
A
#
# COMPACT_ATOMS: atom_id res chain seq x y z
N PRO A 1 -21.25 18.44 -19.28
CA PRO A 1 -20.45 18.03 -20.45
C PRO A 1 -21.32 17.50 -21.60
N ASP A 2 -22.21 16.54 -21.35
CA ASP A 2 -22.97 15.81 -22.38
C ASP A 2 -23.78 16.72 -23.28
N LEU A 3 -24.54 17.65 -22.69
CA LEU A 3 -25.37 18.58 -23.44
C LEU A 3 -24.53 19.47 -24.37
N LEU A 4 -23.35 19.89 -23.92
CA LEU A 4 -22.44 20.68 -24.75
C LEU A 4 -21.90 19.85 -25.93
N VAL A 5 -21.51 18.61 -25.69
CA VAL A 5 -21.03 17.68 -26.75
C VAL A 5 -22.13 17.46 -27.78
N HIS A 6 -23.36 17.18 -27.35
CA HIS A 6 -24.49 17.02 -28.27
C HIS A 6 -24.77 18.28 -29.14
N ARG A 7 -24.64 19.47 -28.54
CA ARG A 7 -24.78 20.74 -29.30
C ARG A 7 -23.66 20.90 -30.31
N LEU A 8 -22.41 20.62 -29.88
CA LEU A 8 -21.26 20.73 -30.79
C LEU A 8 -21.38 19.77 -31.95
N VAL A 9 -21.69 18.49 -31.74
CA VAL A 9 -21.86 17.50 -32.80
C VAL A 9 -22.90 17.99 -33.84
N ARG A 10 -24.04 18.52 -33.36
CA ARG A 10 -25.10 19.04 -34.25
C ARG A 10 -24.64 20.23 -35.09
N GLU A 11 -23.83 21.14 -34.52
CA GLU A 11 -23.36 22.31 -35.27
C GLU A 11 -22.19 21.97 -36.19
N TYR A 12 -21.32 21.03 -35.84
CA TYR A 12 -20.25 20.54 -36.71
C TYR A 12 -20.82 19.77 -37.94
N ASP A 13 -21.90 18.98 -37.73
CA ASP A 13 -22.57 18.26 -38.83
C ASP A 13 -23.16 19.20 -39.87
N LYS A 14 -23.60 20.40 -39.47
CA LYS A 14 -24.10 21.44 -40.38
C LYS A 14 -23.01 22.21 -41.14
N ALA A 15 -21.73 21.91 -40.88
CA ALA A 15 -20.55 22.56 -41.48
C ALA A 15 -20.57 24.11 -41.43
N ASN A 16 -21.10 24.70 -40.37
CA ASN A 16 -21.14 26.14 -40.14
C ASN A 16 -19.77 26.63 -39.62
N SER A 17 -18.93 27.14 -40.52
CA SER A 17 -17.55 27.54 -40.20
C SER A 17 -17.45 28.64 -39.17
N GLU A 18 -18.35 29.64 -39.15
CA GLU A 18 -18.35 30.76 -38.19
C GLU A 18 -18.61 30.24 -36.77
N LYS A 19 -19.56 29.33 -36.61
CA LYS A 19 -19.88 28.73 -35.33
C LYS A 19 -18.77 27.80 -34.84
N VAL A 20 -18.14 27.05 -35.73
CA VAL A 20 -17.01 26.18 -35.40
C VAL A 20 -15.85 27.01 -34.84
N GLU A 21 -15.52 28.15 -35.47
CA GLU A 21 -14.46 29.02 -35.01
C GLU A 21 -14.80 29.66 -33.65
N HIS A 22 -16.04 30.11 -33.46
CA HIS A 22 -16.52 30.61 -32.16
C HIS A 22 -16.39 29.54 -31.07
N PHE A 23 -16.82 28.31 -31.34
CA PHE A 23 -16.68 27.21 -30.35
C PHE A 23 -15.22 26.88 -30.06
N ALA A 24 -14.33 26.93 -31.03
CA ALA A 24 -12.90 26.70 -30.78
C ALA A 24 -12.30 27.69 -29.78
N GLN A 25 -12.81 28.91 -29.69
CA GLN A 25 -12.35 29.93 -28.75
C GLN A 25 -12.88 29.68 -27.33
N ILE A 26 -14.13 29.24 -27.16
CA ILE A 26 -14.78 29.15 -25.85
C ILE A 26 -14.68 27.74 -25.21
N ILE A 27 -14.49 26.68 -26.00
CA ILE A 27 -14.43 25.29 -25.51
C ILE A 27 -13.35 25.09 -24.43
N PRO A 28 -12.11 25.61 -24.56
CA PRO A 28 -11.08 25.37 -23.56
C PRO A 28 -11.46 25.85 -22.15
N GLU A 29 -12.08 27.02 -22.05
CA GLU A 29 -12.55 27.56 -20.78
C GLU A 29 -13.72 26.76 -20.21
N ILE A 30 -14.72 26.45 -21.03
CA ILE A 30 -15.87 25.64 -20.62
C ILE A 30 -15.43 24.24 -20.19
N ALA A 31 -14.51 23.62 -20.91
CA ALA A 31 -13.98 22.29 -20.57
C ALA A 31 -13.27 22.28 -19.22
N SER A 32 -12.46 23.30 -18.94
CA SER A 32 -11.78 23.45 -17.64
C SER A 32 -12.78 23.63 -16.51
N GLN A 33 -13.75 24.52 -16.67
CA GLN A 33 -14.82 24.77 -15.69
C GLN A 33 -15.66 23.51 -15.45
N THR A 34 -16.07 22.83 -16.52
CA THR A 34 -16.88 21.62 -16.44
C THR A 34 -16.15 20.50 -15.69
N SER A 35 -14.88 20.28 -16.00
CA SER A 35 -14.06 19.29 -15.30
C SER A 35 -13.89 19.58 -13.81
N SER A 36 -13.78 20.86 -13.45
CA SER A 36 -13.73 21.29 -12.04
C SER A 36 -15.05 21.03 -11.31
N LEU A 37 -16.18 21.39 -11.95
CA LEU A 37 -17.51 21.19 -11.38
C LEU A 37 -17.87 19.71 -11.24
N GLU A 38 -17.47 18.87 -12.18
CA GLU A 38 -17.68 17.42 -12.12
C GLU A 38 -16.93 16.80 -10.95
N ARG A 39 -15.66 17.16 -10.73
CA ARG A 39 -14.91 16.68 -9.56
C ARG A 39 -15.61 17.06 -8.25
N ARG A 40 -16.08 18.31 -8.14
CA ARG A 40 -16.83 18.75 -6.96
C ARG A 40 -18.12 17.96 -6.75
N ALA A 41 -18.82 17.63 -7.81
CA ALA A 41 -20.05 16.83 -7.74
C ALA A 41 -19.75 15.40 -7.25
N ILE A 42 -18.70 14.76 -7.81
CA ILE A 42 -18.25 13.42 -7.39
C ILE A 42 -17.81 13.45 -5.92
N ASP A 43 -17.05 14.44 -5.50
CA ASP A 43 -16.60 14.56 -4.10
C ASP A 43 -17.79 14.75 -3.15
N ALA A 44 -18.78 15.56 -3.53
CA ALA A 44 -20.00 15.73 -2.74
C ALA A 44 -20.82 14.43 -2.64
N GLU A 45 -20.95 13.69 -3.74
CA GLU A 45 -21.62 12.38 -3.77
C GLU A 45 -20.94 11.38 -2.83
N ARG A 46 -19.61 11.27 -2.89
CA ARG A 46 -18.83 10.40 -2.01
C ARG A 46 -19.01 10.73 -0.53
N VAL A 47 -19.01 12.00 -0.18
CA VAL A 47 -19.23 12.43 1.21
C VAL A 47 -20.63 12.03 1.69
N VAL A 48 -21.66 12.30 0.90
CA VAL A 48 -23.05 11.93 1.25
C VAL A 48 -23.20 10.41 1.36
N GLU A 49 -22.58 9.65 0.46
CA GLU A 49 -22.59 8.19 0.52
C GLU A 49 -21.90 7.66 1.79
N ALA A 50 -20.73 8.22 2.16
CA ALA A 50 -20.03 7.85 3.38
C ALA A 50 -20.87 8.17 4.64
N MET A 51 -21.49 9.35 4.70
CA MET A 51 -22.40 9.72 5.79
C MET A 51 -23.59 8.77 5.91
N LYS A 52 -24.19 8.35 4.79
CA LYS A 52 -25.32 7.42 4.80
C LYS A 52 -24.91 6.00 5.17
N LYS A 53 -23.74 5.56 4.76
CA LYS A 53 -23.15 4.28 5.18
C LYS A 53 -22.87 4.27 6.69
N ALA A 54 -22.32 5.36 7.22
CA ALA A 54 -22.07 5.51 8.64
C ALA A 54 -23.37 5.55 9.47
N GLU A 55 -24.38 6.32 9.04
CA GLU A 55 -25.71 6.36 9.66
C GLU A 55 -26.35 4.95 9.73
N TYR A 56 -26.25 4.19 8.65
CA TYR A 56 -26.70 2.80 8.65
C TYR A 56 -25.93 1.94 9.64
N MET A 57 -24.62 2.12 9.76
CA MET A 57 -23.77 1.32 10.66
C MET A 57 -23.88 1.72 12.14
N GLU A 58 -24.49 2.88 12.49
CA GLU A 58 -24.77 3.23 13.88
C GLU A 58 -25.63 2.19 14.61
N GLU A 59 -26.59 1.57 13.91
CA GLU A 59 -27.46 0.53 14.47
C GLU A 59 -26.72 -0.79 14.75
N TYR A 60 -25.56 -0.98 14.12
CA TYR A 60 -24.77 -2.21 14.22
C TYR A 60 -23.54 -2.07 15.12
N VAL A 61 -23.41 -0.98 15.86
CA VAL A 61 -22.29 -0.78 16.79
C VAL A 61 -22.29 -1.91 17.83
N GLY A 62 -21.13 -2.54 18.01
CA GLY A 62 -20.94 -3.68 18.89
C GLY A 62 -21.17 -5.05 18.25
N GLN A 63 -21.68 -5.13 17.03
CA GLN A 63 -21.89 -6.40 16.31
C GLN A 63 -20.60 -6.85 15.61
N GLU A 64 -20.54 -8.15 15.32
CA GLU A 64 -19.41 -8.81 14.67
C GLU A 64 -19.75 -9.15 13.23
N PHE A 65 -18.80 -8.88 12.34
CA PHE A 65 -18.90 -9.16 10.91
C PHE A 65 -17.66 -9.87 10.39
N THR A 66 -17.79 -10.52 9.27
CA THR A 66 -16.67 -11.03 8.49
C THR A 66 -16.53 -10.13 7.27
N GLY A 67 -15.37 -9.49 7.12
CA GLY A 67 -15.06 -8.62 6.00
C GLY A 67 -13.78 -9.04 5.28
N VAL A 68 -13.47 -8.36 4.20
CA VAL A 68 -12.26 -8.55 3.39
C VAL A 68 -11.41 -7.29 3.47
N VAL A 69 -10.11 -7.44 3.67
CA VAL A 69 -9.17 -6.31 3.65
C VAL A 69 -9.14 -5.71 2.25
N SER A 70 -9.67 -4.49 2.10
CA SER A 70 -9.71 -3.75 0.83
C SER A 70 -8.42 -3.01 0.57
N SER A 71 -7.85 -2.38 1.61
CA SER A 71 -6.57 -1.72 1.51
C SER A 71 -5.76 -1.74 2.81
N VAL A 72 -4.44 -1.58 2.67
CA VAL A 72 -3.49 -1.57 3.79
C VAL A 72 -2.69 -0.27 3.73
N VAL A 73 -2.76 0.49 4.81
CA VAL A 73 -2.11 1.81 4.92
C VAL A 73 -1.19 1.87 6.15
N LYS A 74 -0.37 2.91 6.24
CA LYS A 74 0.59 3.08 7.34
C LYS A 74 -0.05 3.14 8.73
N PHE A 75 -1.27 3.64 8.82
CA PHE A 75 -2.00 3.83 10.09
C PHE A 75 -3.04 2.74 10.38
N GLY A 76 -3.26 1.77 9.47
CA GLY A 76 -4.22 0.70 9.70
C GLY A 76 -4.60 -0.12 8.46
N LEU A 77 -5.76 -0.75 8.57
CA LEU A 77 -6.36 -1.59 7.54
C LEU A 77 -7.77 -1.06 7.23
N PHE A 78 -8.10 -0.95 5.95
CA PHE A 78 -9.50 -0.81 5.55
C PHE A 78 -10.10 -2.18 5.28
N VAL A 79 -11.30 -2.38 5.77
CA VAL A 79 -12.02 -3.65 5.65
C VAL A 79 -13.39 -3.39 5.07
N GLU A 80 -13.68 -4.06 3.98
CA GLU A 80 -14.96 -4.03 3.32
C GLU A 80 -15.84 -5.17 3.81
N LEU A 81 -17.05 -4.85 4.22
CA LEU A 81 -18.08 -5.82 4.62
C LEU A 81 -18.85 -6.33 3.39
N PRO A 82 -19.59 -7.44 3.49
CA PRO A 82 -20.40 -7.97 2.38
C PRO A 82 -21.45 -7.01 1.82
N ASN A 83 -21.85 -6.00 2.61
CA ASN A 83 -22.77 -4.94 2.21
C ASN A 83 -22.08 -3.74 1.56
N THR A 84 -20.80 -3.88 1.13
CA THR A 84 -19.99 -2.84 0.50
C THR A 84 -19.65 -1.62 1.39
N ILE A 85 -19.86 -1.76 2.70
CA ILE A 85 -19.47 -0.73 3.66
C ILE A 85 -18.02 -0.98 4.08
N GLU A 86 -17.22 0.05 3.98
CA GLU A 86 -15.80 0.03 4.35
C GLU A 86 -15.59 0.73 5.69
N GLY A 87 -14.72 0.18 6.54
CA GLY A 87 -14.34 0.79 7.79
C GLY A 87 -12.87 0.59 8.11
N LEU A 88 -12.34 1.42 9.01
CA LEU A 88 -10.94 1.45 9.39
C LEU A 88 -10.69 0.62 10.66
N ILE A 89 -9.71 -0.27 10.60
CA ILE A 89 -9.06 -0.83 11.79
C ILE A 89 -7.78 -0.04 12.00
N HIS A 90 -7.75 0.83 13.00
CA HIS A 90 -6.57 1.61 13.32
C HIS A 90 -5.47 0.70 13.91
N MET A 91 -4.20 0.99 13.61
CA MET A 91 -3.06 0.19 14.04
C MET A 91 -2.99 0.04 15.58
N THR A 92 -3.45 1.05 16.33
CA THR A 92 -3.47 1.02 17.81
C THR A 92 -4.49 0.04 18.39
N THR A 93 -5.50 -0.39 17.63
CA THR A 93 -6.50 -1.37 18.06
C THR A 93 -6.07 -2.81 17.79
N LEU A 94 -4.96 -2.99 17.09
CA LEU A 94 -4.38 -4.30 16.83
C LEU A 94 -3.67 -4.85 18.08
N PRO A 95 -3.59 -6.18 18.26
CA PRO A 95 -3.08 -6.81 19.49
C PRO A 95 -1.57 -6.66 19.71
N GLU A 96 -0.84 -6.18 18.74
CA GLU A 96 0.60 -5.94 18.77
C GLU A 96 1.01 -4.80 17.81
N PHE A 97 2.27 -4.41 17.84
CA PHE A 97 2.81 -3.45 16.90
C PHE A 97 3.05 -4.10 15.52
N TYR A 98 2.64 -3.40 14.46
CA TYR A 98 2.78 -3.85 13.08
C TYR A 98 3.64 -2.87 12.29
N GLN A 99 4.53 -3.38 11.46
CA GLN A 99 5.30 -2.61 10.50
C GLN A 99 4.62 -2.63 9.14
N PHE A 100 4.48 -1.45 8.54
CA PHE A 100 3.96 -1.33 7.18
C PHE A 100 5.05 -1.57 6.15
N ASN A 101 4.80 -2.47 5.22
CA ASN A 101 5.68 -2.75 4.10
C ASN A 101 5.10 -2.15 2.81
N GLU A 102 5.70 -1.07 2.33
CA GLU A 102 5.24 -0.36 1.12
C GLU A 102 5.34 -1.21 -0.15
N ARG A 103 6.30 -2.14 -0.24
CA ARG A 103 6.51 -2.95 -1.44
C ARG A 103 5.44 -4.04 -1.62
N THR A 104 4.92 -4.55 -0.54
CA THR A 104 3.94 -5.64 -0.51
C THR A 104 2.55 -5.19 -0.08
N LEU A 105 2.37 -3.89 0.25
CA LEU A 105 1.14 -3.30 0.79
C LEU A 105 0.56 -4.19 1.89
N SER A 106 1.39 -4.46 2.92
CA SER A 106 1.02 -5.38 4.01
C SER A 106 1.49 -4.85 5.36
N LEU A 107 0.77 -5.22 6.42
CA LEU A 107 1.19 -5.02 7.80
C LEU A 107 1.75 -6.31 8.36
N GLN A 108 2.98 -6.26 8.89
CA GLN A 108 3.65 -7.41 9.50
C GLN A 108 3.83 -7.18 11.01
N GLY A 109 3.31 -8.09 11.82
CA GLY A 109 3.46 -8.07 13.28
C GLY A 109 4.90 -8.37 13.71
N GLU A 110 5.43 -7.57 14.63
CA GLU A 110 6.81 -7.73 15.10
C GLU A 110 6.99 -8.99 15.95
N LYS A 111 6.01 -9.31 16.78
CA LYS A 111 6.11 -10.44 17.74
C LYS A 111 5.57 -11.74 17.15
N SER A 112 4.41 -11.71 16.55
CA SER A 112 3.74 -12.90 16.00
C SER A 112 4.24 -13.26 14.59
N GLY A 113 4.77 -12.29 13.84
CA GLY A 113 5.06 -12.44 12.43
C GLY A 113 3.80 -12.56 11.57
N LYS A 114 2.63 -12.29 12.14
CA LYS A 114 1.36 -12.30 11.39
C LYS A 114 1.37 -11.20 10.35
N VAL A 115 0.89 -11.52 9.14
CA VAL A 115 0.84 -10.58 8.03
C VAL A 115 -0.59 -10.38 7.61
N PHE A 116 -1.03 -9.12 7.55
CA PHE A 116 -2.28 -8.71 6.93
C PHE A 116 -2.01 -8.23 5.51
N ARG A 117 -2.81 -8.72 4.56
CA ARG A 117 -2.71 -8.39 3.12
C ARG A 117 -4.07 -8.07 2.54
N VAL A 118 -4.08 -7.30 1.48
CA VAL A 118 -5.28 -7.05 0.66
C VAL A 118 -5.88 -8.37 0.18
N GLY A 119 -7.20 -8.49 0.24
CA GLY A 119 -7.95 -9.70 -0.13
C GLY A 119 -8.08 -10.74 0.98
N GLN A 120 -7.52 -10.52 2.17
CA GLN A 120 -7.62 -11.43 3.29
C GLN A 120 -8.98 -11.26 4.01
N SER A 121 -9.67 -12.37 4.27
CA SER A 121 -10.87 -12.37 5.09
C SER A 121 -10.52 -12.31 6.57
N ILE A 122 -11.16 -11.40 7.31
CA ILE A 122 -10.95 -11.20 8.75
C ILE A 122 -12.27 -10.94 9.46
N LYS A 123 -12.33 -11.31 10.76
CA LYS A 123 -13.46 -10.98 11.63
C LYS A 123 -13.21 -9.62 12.27
N VAL A 124 -14.24 -8.79 12.26
CA VAL A 124 -14.21 -7.43 12.80
C VAL A 124 -15.44 -7.17 13.66
N LYS A 125 -15.30 -6.27 14.61
CA LYS A 125 -16.39 -5.75 15.43
C LYS A 125 -16.53 -4.26 15.17
N VAL A 126 -17.73 -3.76 14.99
CA VAL A 126 -18.01 -2.34 14.84
C VAL A 126 -17.78 -1.65 16.19
N LEU A 127 -16.83 -0.72 16.24
CA LEU A 127 -16.55 0.08 17.44
C LEU A 127 -17.36 1.35 17.49
N LYS A 128 -17.32 2.09 16.38
CA LYS A 128 -17.94 3.41 16.25
C LYS A 128 -18.36 3.61 14.79
N ALA A 129 -19.46 4.26 14.59
CA ALA A 129 -19.87 4.86 13.34
C ALA A 129 -20.31 6.29 13.61
N ASP A 130 -19.89 7.22 12.77
CA ASP A 130 -20.16 8.64 12.96
C ASP A 130 -20.75 9.19 11.66
N LYS A 131 -22.03 9.48 11.70
CA LYS A 131 -22.76 9.98 10.53
C LYS A 131 -22.36 11.39 10.10
N GLU A 132 -21.79 12.21 11.01
CA GLU A 132 -21.39 13.57 10.67
C GLU A 132 -20.10 13.59 9.87
N THR A 133 -19.13 12.74 10.22
CA THR A 133 -17.85 12.62 9.53
C THR A 133 -17.85 11.57 8.42
N GLY A 134 -18.78 10.59 8.50
CA GLY A 134 -18.82 9.46 7.59
C GLY A 134 -17.80 8.36 7.95
N ASP A 135 -17.15 8.45 9.13
CA ASP A 135 -16.12 7.51 9.57
C ASP A 135 -16.74 6.28 10.25
N ILE A 136 -16.18 5.11 9.97
CA ILE A 136 -16.57 3.85 10.58
C ILE A 136 -15.31 3.16 11.09
N ASP A 137 -15.24 2.94 12.42
CA ASP A 137 -14.12 2.28 13.08
C ASP A 137 -14.46 0.83 13.42
N PHE A 138 -13.55 -0.06 13.07
CA PHE A 138 -13.63 -1.47 13.39
C PHE A 138 -12.52 -1.90 14.36
N ALA A 139 -12.83 -2.90 15.20
CA ALA A 139 -11.82 -3.65 15.94
C ALA A 139 -11.57 -4.99 15.27
N TYR A 140 -10.30 -5.38 15.21
CA TYR A 140 -9.92 -6.72 14.79
C TYR A 140 -10.30 -7.76 15.86
N LEU A 141 -10.96 -8.85 15.45
CA LEU A 141 -11.22 -10.01 16.28
C LEU A 141 -10.30 -11.17 15.85
N PRO A 142 -9.48 -11.71 16.77
CA PRO A 142 -8.65 -12.87 16.45
C PRO A 142 -9.54 -14.06 16.08
N SER A 143 -9.24 -14.72 14.97
CA SER A 143 -9.91 -15.98 14.62
C SER A 143 -9.45 -17.11 15.53
N ASP A 144 -10.26 -18.18 15.66
CA ASP A 144 -9.89 -19.37 16.43
C ASP A 144 -8.55 -19.96 15.95
N PHE A 145 -8.23 -19.80 14.65
CA PHE A 145 -6.95 -20.21 14.07
C PHE A 145 -5.78 -19.41 14.66
N ASP A 146 -5.94 -18.11 14.84
CA ASP A 146 -4.92 -17.24 15.44
C ASP A 146 -4.67 -17.60 16.92
N ILE A 147 -5.74 -17.97 17.63
CA ILE A 147 -5.67 -18.41 19.02
C ILE A 147 -4.93 -19.75 19.15
N ILE A 148 -5.23 -20.71 18.27
CA ILE A 148 -4.58 -22.02 18.25
C ILE A 148 -3.10 -21.87 17.88
N GLU A 149 -2.76 -21.04 16.91
CA GLU A 149 -1.37 -20.80 16.53
C GLU A 149 -0.58 -20.15 17.66
N LYS A 150 -1.16 -19.18 18.36
CA LYS A 150 -0.54 -18.54 19.54
C LYS A 150 -0.31 -19.53 20.68
N LEU A 151 -1.26 -20.43 20.95
CA LEU A 151 -1.14 -21.50 21.94
C LEU A 151 -0.09 -22.56 21.54
N SER A 152 0.03 -22.89 20.26
CA SER A 152 1.02 -23.85 19.77
C SER A 152 2.44 -23.30 19.81
N ARG A 153 2.63 -22.01 19.59
CA ARG A 153 3.94 -21.33 19.69
C ARG A 153 4.38 -21.20 21.15
N SER A 154 3.47 -20.88 22.07
CA SER A 154 3.79 -20.81 23.51
C SER A 154 4.21 -22.14 24.11
N LYS A 155 3.73 -23.27 23.58
CA LYS A 155 4.17 -24.63 23.99
C LYS A 155 5.57 -25.02 23.47
N LYS A 156 6.08 -24.35 22.42
CA LYS A 156 7.44 -24.62 21.87
C LYS A 156 8.56 -23.87 22.58
N GLU A 157 8.23 -22.82 23.32
CA GLU A 157 9.21 -22.11 24.20
C GLU A 157 9.30 -22.76 25.59
N LYS A 158 9.69 -24.03 25.66
CA LYS A 158 10.22 -24.58 26.88
C LYS A 158 11.66 -24.07 27.06
N PRO A 159 12.03 -23.52 28.23
CA PRO A 159 13.39 -23.07 28.50
C PRO A 159 14.34 -24.27 28.30
N ARG A 160 15.36 -24.12 27.50
CA ARG A 160 16.46 -25.08 27.40
C ARG A 160 17.06 -25.21 28.79
N PRO A 161 17.20 -26.43 29.37
CA PRO A 161 17.85 -26.59 30.65
C PRO A 161 19.28 -26.05 30.54
N SER A 162 19.62 -25.12 31.44
CA SER A 162 20.97 -24.60 31.59
C SER A 162 21.89 -25.77 31.93
N ARG A 163 22.83 -26.04 31.05
CA ARG A 163 23.93 -26.97 31.35
C ARG A 163 24.71 -26.37 32.50
N ARG A 164 24.54 -26.97 33.69
CA ARG A 164 25.41 -26.78 34.85
C ARG A 164 26.83 -27.13 34.44
N SER A 165 27.74 -26.17 34.58
CA SER A 165 29.17 -26.38 34.57
C SER A 165 29.56 -27.33 35.71
N GLY A 166 29.99 -28.53 35.38
CA GLY A 166 30.61 -29.46 36.29
C GLY A 166 32.11 -29.43 36.03
N ASP A 167 32.84 -28.95 37.05
CA ASP A 167 34.30 -29.08 37.14
C ASP A 167 34.76 -30.52 36.99
N SER A 168 35.78 -30.76 36.23
CA SER A 168 36.85 -31.66 36.63
C SER A 168 38.09 -31.55 35.75
N LYS A 169 39.18 -31.36 36.45
CA LYS A 169 40.60 -31.34 36.14
C LYS A 169 41.06 -32.53 35.26
N THR A 170 42.02 -32.27 34.45
CA THR A 170 43.37 -32.83 34.39
C THR A 170 43.85 -33.29 33.00
N LYS A 171 45.08 -32.86 32.80
CA LYS A 171 46.24 -33.43 32.08
C LYS A 171 46.43 -33.21 30.58
N ALA A 172 47.49 -32.49 30.44
CA ALA A 172 48.42 -32.35 29.32
C ALA A 172 48.56 -33.53 28.38
N ASN A 173 48.68 -33.30 27.09
CA ASN A 173 49.88 -33.71 26.37
C ASN A 173 50.08 -32.99 25.04
N LYS A 174 51.36 -32.77 24.78
CA LYS A 174 52.03 -32.18 23.64
C LYS A 174 51.75 -32.91 22.31
N ARG A 175 51.78 -32.22 21.21
CA ARG A 175 52.59 -32.36 19.97
C ARG A 175 51.81 -31.90 18.77
N SER A 176 52.25 -30.82 18.21
CA SER A 176 53.12 -30.64 17.05
C SER A 176 52.47 -30.77 15.66
N LYS A 177 52.63 -29.69 14.96
CA LYS A 177 53.03 -29.53 13.55
C LYS A 177 51.97 -29.49 12.44
N GLN A 178 52.07 -28.35 11.80
CA GLN A 178 52.22 -28.13 10.35
C GLN A 178 50.96 -27.93 9.51
N SER A 179 50.82 -26.66 9.10
CA SER A 179 50.80 -26.17 7.72
C SER A 179 49.72 -26.65 6.78
N ALA A 180 48.84 -25.74 6.39
CA ALA A 180 48.61 -25.50 4.97
C ALA A 180 47.88 -24.15 4.75
N LEU A 181 48.57 -23.25 4.10
CA LEU A 181 48.03 -22.08 3.41
C LEU A 181 46.96 -22.52 2.41
N SER A 182 45.78 -21.95 2.44
CA SER A 182 44.99 -21.88 1.24
C SER A 182 44.31 -20.51 1.16
N GLN A 183 44.73 -19.79 0.15
CA GLN A 183 44.29 -18.46 -0.25
C GLN A 183 42.81 -18.48 -0.60
N LYS A 184 41.99 -17.72 0.12
CA LYS A 184 40.64 -17.35 -0.32
C LYS A 184 40.73 -16.13 -1.23
N LYS A 185 40.63 -16.34 -2.55
CA LYS A 185 40.39 -15.32 -3.56
C LYS A 185 39.07 -14.61 -3.27
N LYS A 186 39.13 -13.32 -2.97
CA LYS A 186 37.96 -12.43 -2.88
C LYS A 186 37.42 -12.19 -4.29
N LYS A 187 36.24 -12.72 -4.59
CA LYS A 187 35.46 -12.37 -5.80
C LYS A 187 34.93 -10.95 -5.67
N LYS A 188 35.31 -10.09 -6.62
CA LYS A 188 34.78 -8.73 -6.74
C LYS A 188 33.34 -8.77 -7.27
N PRO A 189 32.44 -7.89 -6.81
CA PRO A 189 31.05 -7.86 -7.30
C PRO A 189 30.97 -7.31 -8.73
N PHE A 190 30.13 -7.94 -9.52
CA PHE A 190 29.92 -7.84 -10.97
C PHE A 190 29.54 -6.44 -11.51
N TYR A 191 29.11 -5.52 -10.66
CA TYR A 191 28.57 -4.22 -11.13
C TYR A 191 29.58 -3.09 -11.35
N LYS A 192 30.89 -3.35 -11.19
CA LYS A 192 31.95 -2.31 -11.40
C LYS A 192 32.53 -2.24 -12.81
N GLU A 193 32.09 -3.08 -13.74
CA GLU A 193 32.61 -3.10 -15.11
C GLU A 193 31.77 -2.36 -16.17
N ALA A 194 30.56 -1.90 -15.82
CA ALA A 194 29.63 -1.28 -16.79
C ALA A 194 29.83 0.24 -17.01
N VAL A 195 30.74 0.90 -16.27
CA VAL A 195 30.84 2.37 -16.31
C VAL A 195 32.03 2.89 -17.13
N LYS A 196 32.82 2.03 -17.79
CA LYS A 196 34.05 2.45 -18.54
C LYS A 196 33.96 2.34 -20.06
N LYS A 197 32.81 2.14 -20.67
CA LYS A 197 32.68 2.17 -22.16
C LYS A 197 31.52 3.07 -22.58
N GLY A 198 31.78 4.37 -22.66
CA GLY A 198 30.78 5.33 -23.16
C GLY A 198 31.31 6.76 -23.15
N GLY A 199 32.41 6.98 -23.80
CA GLY A 199 32.89 8.32 -23.98
C GLY A 199 33.88 8.42 -25.13
N LYS A 200 33.35 8.64 -26.36
CA LYS A 200 34.01 9.35 -27.47
C LYS A 200 33.14 9.28 -28.73
N HIS A 201 32.97 10.46 -29.27
CA HIS A 201 32.60 10.84 -30.64
C HIS A 201 31.23 11.47 -30.84
N GLY A 202 31.33 12.70 -31.30
CA GLY A 202 30.29 13.41 -32.00
C GLY A 202 30.55 14.92 -32.11
N LYS A 203 31.56 15.34 -32.87
CA LYS A 203 31.68 16.74 -33.33
C LYS A 203 30.56 17.02 -34.33
N GLY A 204 29.63 17.93 -34.01
CA GLY A 204 28.62 18.42 -34.93
C GLY A 204 29.18 19.55 -35.86
N PRO A 205 28.68 19.71 -37.07
CA PRO A 205 29.23 20.66 -38.06
C PRO A 205 28.73 22.10 -37.87
N ARG A 206 29.66 23.06 -38.05
CA ARG A 206 29.45 24.51 -38.12
C ARG A 206 28.47 24.91 -39.24
N LYS A 207 27.41 25.63 -38.91
CA LYS A 207 26.63 26.40 -39.89
C LYS A 207 27.34 27.70 -40.26
N ARG A 208 27.64 27.81 -41.54
CA ARG A 208 28.09 29.03 -42.24
C ARG A 208 26.98 30.06 -42.28
N ARG A 209 27.24 31.28 -41.90
CA ARG A 209 26.50 32.50 -42.28
C ARG A 209 26.66 32.72 -43.77
N ARG A 210 25.57 33.04 -44.45
CA ARG A 210 25.60 33.82 -45.68
C ARG A 210 24.58 34.95 -45.59
N SER A 211 25.10 36.14 -45.72
CA SER A 211 24.46 37.42 -45.99
C SER A 211 23.82 37.43 -47.40
N LYS A 212 22.61 37.88 -47.51
CA LYS A 212 22.11 38.96 -48.36
C LYS A 212 20.63 39.17 -48.01
#